data_43542f4217d5ec725ad56aa488e79e47
#
_entry.id   43542f4217d5ec725ad56aa488e79e47
#
_cell.length_a   1.000
_cell.length_b   1.000
_cell.length_c   1.000
_cell.angle_alpha   90.00
_cell.angle_beta   90.00
_cell.angle_gamma   90.00
#
_symmetry.space_group_name_H-M   'P 1'
#
loop_
_entity.id
_entity.type
_entity.pdbx_description
1 polymer ?
#
loop_
_entity_poly.entity_id
_entity_poly.type
_entity_poly.pdbx_seq_one_letter_code
_entity_poly.pdbx_strand_id
1 'polypeptide(L)'
;MKVYNIFDNLVFSKDREIEEIIFENDQVKIIRICSLDQATDFYDQDQLEIVKIVRGRASLEIDGEILDLKEGDILPIHPHQIHKVLSQDHAVWLCIFLK
;
A
#
# COMPACT_ATOMS: atom_id res chain seq x y z
N MET A 1 -18.72 -18.70 -3.44
CA MET A 1 -18.08 -17.42 -3.11
C MET A 1 -16.61 -17.66 -2.77
N LYS A 2 -15.75 -16.75 -3.17
CA LYS A 2 -14.32 -16.88 -2.91
C LYS A 2 -13.92 -16.02 -1.73
N VAL A 3 -13.21 -16.61 -0.77
CA VAL A 3 -12.66 -15.88 0.39
C VAL A 3 -11.16 -15.67 0.17
N TYR A 4 -10.70 -14.45 0.35
CA TYR A 4 -9.28 -14.11 0.28
C TYR A 4 -8.75 -13.86 1.69
N ASN A 5 -7.65 -14.54 2.05
CA ASN A 5 -6.98 -14.31 3.33
C ASN A 5 -5.71 -13.51 3.06
N ILE A 6 -5.61 -12.33 3.67
CA ILE A 6 -4.51 -11.41 3.41
C ILE A 6 -3.14 -11.96 3.87
N PHE A 7 -3.13 -12.95 4.72
CA PHE A 7 -1.88 -13.58 5.20
C PHE A 7 -1.48 -14.81 4.41
N ASP A 8 -2.30 -15.29 3.46
CA ASP A 8 -1.96 -16.47 2.69
C ASP A 8 -0.92 -16.16 1.62
N ASN A 9 0.04 -17.07 1.47
CA ASN A 9 1.03 -17.02 0.40
C ASN A 9 1.78 -15.67 0.32
N LEU A 10 2.25 -15.19 1.47
CA LEU A 10 3.07 -13.98 1.53
C LEU A 10 4.41 -14.24 0.83
N VAL A 11 4.72 -13.46 -0.18
CA VAL A 11 5.98 -13.54 -0.94
C VAL A 11 6.61 -12.17 -0.98
N PHE A 12 7.87 -12.10 -0.58
CA PHE A 12 8.67 -10.87 -0.62
C PHE A 12 9.82 -11.06 -1.61
N SER A 13 10.15 -10.01 -2.36
CA SER A 13 11.23 -10.04 -3.32
C SER A 13 12.16 -8.85 -3.09
N LYS A 14 13.47 -9.07 -3.30
CA LYS A 14 14.46 -7.99 -3.28
C LYS A 14 14.33 -7.09 -4.51
N ASP A 15 13.77 -7.62 -5.60
CA ASP A 15 13.79 -6.96 -6.91
C ASP A 15 12.61 -6.01 -7.10
N ARG A 16 11.49 -6.27 -6.42
CA ARG A 16 10.27 -5.48 -6.62
C ARG A 16 9.25 -5.73 -5.52
N GLU A 17 8.29 -4.83 -5.41
CA GLU A 17 7.08 -5.07 -4.63
C GLU A 17 6.23 -6.13 -5.34
N ILE A 18 5.59 -7.01 -4.57
CA ILE A 18 4.69 -8.03 -5.11
C ILE A 18 3.27 -7.56 -4.91
N GLU A 19 2.61 -7.20 -6.01
CA GLU A 19 1.21 -6.75 -6.00
C GLU A 19 0.28 -7.88 -6.40
N GLU A 20 -0.87 -7.95 -5.74
CA GLU A 20 -1.92 -8.91 -6.04
C GLU A 20 -3.28 -8.22 -5.97
N ILE A 21 -4.07 -8.34 -7.02
CA ILE A 21 -5.43 -7.77 -7.03
C ILE A 21 -6.34 -8.73 -6.27
N ILE A 22 -6.96 -8.24 -5.19
CA ILE A 22 -7.93 -9.00 -4.41
C ILE A 22 -9.31 -8.90 -5.06
N PHE A 23 -9.69 -7.69 -5.47
CA PHE A 23 -10.98 -7.41 -6.08
C PHE A 23 -10.90 -6.13 -6.89
N GLU A 24 -11.60 -6.11 -8.02
CA GLU A 24 -11.70 -4.90 -8.84
C GLU A 24 -13.02 -4.86 -9.60
N ASN A 25 -13.66 -3.68 -9.60
CA ASN A 25 -14.81 -3.39 -10.45
C ASN A 25 -14.72 -1.92 -10.92
N ASP A 26 -15.81 -1.37 -11.44
CA ASP A 26 -15.81 0.01 -11.95
C ASP A 26 -15.64 1.07 -10.86
N GLN A 27 -15.85 0.72 -9.60
CA GLN A 27 -15.90 1.67 -8.50
C GLN A 27 -14.72 1.54 -7.54
N VAL A 28 -14.13 0.35 -7.44
CA VAL A 28 -13.11 0.09 -6.43
C VAL A 28 -12.07 -0.89 -6.95
N LYS A 29 -10.83 -0.70 -6.52
CA LYS A 29 -9.75 -1.67 -6.70
C LYS A 29 -9.10 -1.93 -5.36
N ILE A 30 -9.02 -3.20 -4.97
CA ILE A 30 -8.41 -3.63 -3.71
C ILE A 30 -7.21 -4.50 -4.03
N ILE A 31 -6.04 -4.12 -3.53
CA ILE A 31 -4.81 -4.87 -3.76
C ILE A 31 -4.11 -5.17 -2.44
N ARG A 32 -3.31 -6.24 -2.46
CA ARG A 32 -2.30 -6.51 -1.43
C ARG A 32 -0.92 -6.25 -2.03
N ILE A 33 -0.08 -5.56 -1.28
CA ILE A 33 1.33 -5.36 -1.65
C ILE A 33 2.19 -5.98 -0.56
N CYS A 34 3.15 -6.83 -0.96
CA CYS A 34 4.20 -7.33 -0.09
C CYS A 34 5.51 -6.67 -0.50
N SER A 35 6.11 -5.91 0.42
CA SER A 35 7.32 -5.14 0.15
C SER A 35 8.39 -5.49 1.15
N LEU A 36 9.61 -5.76 0.67
CA LEU A 36 10.73 -6.12 1.53
C LEU A 36 11.38 -4.86 2.10
N ASP A 37 11.98 -4.04 1.22
CA ASP A 37 12.68 -2.83 1.59
C ASP A 37 12.66 -1.77 0.48
N GLN A 38 11.74 -1.91 -0.48
CA GLN A 38 11.68 -1.01 -1.64
C GLN A 38 11.32 0.42 -1.24
N ALA A 39 11.93 1.37 -1.93
CA ALA A 39 11.50 2.77 -1.96
C ALA A 39 10.82 3.02 -3.32
N THR A 40 9.97 4.04 -3.39
CA THR A 40 9.28 4.38 -4.63
C THR A 40 9.62 5.80 -5.09
N ASP A 41 9.25 6.11 -6.33
CA ASP A 41 9.20 7.48 -6.81
C ASP A 41 7.95 8.17 -6.27
N PHE A 42 7.81 9.46 -6.54
CA PHE A 42 6.61 10.20 -6.18
C PHE A 42 5.42 9.77 -7.03
N TYR A 43 4.28 9.67 -6.38
CA TYR A 43 2.99 9.45 -7.03
C TYR A 43 2.10 10.68 -6.88
N ASP A 44 1.36 10.97 -7.94
CA ASP A 44 0.30 11.97 -7.99
C ASP A 44 -0.87 11.30 -8.70
N GLN A 45 -1.89 10.94 -7.96
CA GLN A 45 -3.02 10.16 -8.49
C GLN A 45 -4.33 10.92 -8.29
N ASP A 46 -5.30 10.65 -9.14
CA ASP A 46 -6.61 11.30 -9.08
C ASP A 46 -7.67 10.51 -8.31
N GLN A 47 -7.27 9.40 -7.69
CA GLN A 47 -8.16 8.56 -6.88
C GLN A 47 -7.85 8.72 -5.40
N LEU A 48 -8.88 8.59 -4.56
CA LEU A 48 -8.66 8.39 -3.13
C LEU A 48 -8.14 6.98 -2.91
N GLU A 49 -7.03 6.88 -2.19
CA GLU A 49 -6.45 5.61 -1.80
C GLU A 49 -6.47 5.48 -0.28
N ILE A 50 -7.00 4.37 0.23
CA ILE A 50 -6.92 4.08 1.65
C ILE A 50 -5.90 2.96 1.82
N VAL A 51 -4.84 3.22 2.60
CA VAL A 51 -3.81 2.22 2.87
C VAL A 51 -3.87 1.77 4.31
N LYS A 52 -3.62 0.49 4.52
CA LYS A 52 -3.47 -0.10 5.85
C LYS A 52 -2.18 -0.92 5.88
N ILE A 53 -1.37 -0.71 6.90
CA ILE A 53 -0.24 -1.61 7.18
C ILE A 53 -0.80 -2.80 7.96
N VAL A 54 -0.88 -3.95 7.30
CA VAL A 54 -1.38 -5.19 7.91
C VAL A 54 -0.29 -5.83 8.77
N ARG A 55 0.97 -5.72 8.32
CA ARG A 55 2.14 -6.27 9.00
C ARG A 55 3.37 -5.49 8.60
N GLY A 56 4.37 -5.39 9.48
CA GLY A 56 5.61 -4.67 9.22
C GLY A 56 5.46 -3.17 9.45
N ARG A 57 6.30 -2.40 8.78
CA ARG A 57 6.30 -0.94 8.90
C ARG A 57 6.78 -0.28 7.62
N ALA A 58 6.44 1.00 7.47
CA ALA A 58 6.86 1.81 6.35
C ALA A 58 6.94 3.29 6.73
N SER A 59 7.82 4.03 6.07
CA SER A 59 7.87 5.48 6.17
C SER A 59 7.46 6.08 4.83
N LEU A 60 6.55 7.03 4.87
CA LEU A 60 6.03 7.74 3.70
C LEU A 60 6.33 9.22 3.80
N GLU A 61 6.54 9.86 2.65
CA GLU A 61 6.50 11.31 2.55
C GLU A 61 5.23 11.70 1.81
N ILE A 62 4.39 12.56 2.41
CA ILE A 62 3.15 13.04 1.81
C ILE A 62 3.10 14.55 1.96
N ASP A 63 3.04 15.27 0.84
CA ASP A 63 3.01 16.73 0.79
C ASP A 63 4.13 17.36 1.65
N GLY A 64 5.33 16.75 1.62
CA GLY A 64 6.49 17.22 2.36
C GLY A 64 6.54 16.78 3.83
N GLU A 65 5.54 16.05 4.32
CA GLU A 65 5.49 15.54 5.68
C GLU A 65 5.89 14.06 5.71
N ILE A 66 6.73 13.68 6.68
CA ILE A 66 7.15 12.29 6.85
C ILE A 66 6.26 11.62 7.89
N LEU A 67 5.65 10.50 7.50
CA LEU A 67 4.80 9.69 8.35
C LEU A 67 5.39 8.29 8.49
N ASP A 68 5.57 7.85 9.75
CA ASP A 68 6.00 6.50 10.06
C ASP A 68 4.76 5.66 10.39
N LEU A 69 4.52 4.62 9.59
CA LEU A 69 3.38 3.74 9.73
C LEU A 69 3.82 2.39 10.27
N LYS A 70 3.03 1.83 11.17
CA LYS A 70 3.25 0.52 11.76
C LYS A 70 2.00 -0.34 11.62
N GLU A 71 2.11 -1.58 12.03
CA GLU A 71 1.02 -2.56 11.98
C GLU A 71 -0.26 -1.99 12.56
N GLY A 72 -1.34 -2.09 11.79
CA GLY A 72 -2.66 -1.60 12.14
C GLY A 72 -2.95 -0.17 11.74
N ASP A 73 -1.95 0.62 11.34
CA ASP A 73 -2.18 2.01 10.93
C ASP A 73 -2.93 2.07 9.60
N ILE A 74 -3.88 2.99 9.54
CA ILE A 74 -4.70 3.24 8.35
C ILE A 74 -4.55 4.71 7.97
N LEU A 75 -4.29 4.97 6.70
CA LEU A 75 -4.08 6.32 6.18
C LEU A 75 -4.88 6.53 4.90
N PRO A 76 -5.77 7.51 4.84
CA PRO A 76 -6.35 7.95 3.56
C PRO A 76 -5.36 8.87 2.85
N ILE A 77 -5.08 8.57 1.58
CA ILE A 77 -4.29 9.43 0.69
C ILE A 77 -5.26 10.04 -0.29
N HIS A 78 -5.48 11.35 -0.16
CA HIS A 78 -6.46 12.07 -0.98
C HIS A 78 -5.94 12.27 -2.41
N PRO A 79 -6.85 12.50 -3.39
CA PRO A 79 -6.44 12.81 -4.74
C PRO A 79 -5.42 13.94 -4.78
N HIS A 80 -4.37 13.76 -5.59
CA HIS A 80 -3.30 14.74 -5.83
C HIS A 80 -2.43 15.08 -4.62
N GLN A 81 -2.52 14.32 -3.53
CA GLN A 81 -1.49 14.38 -2.50
C GLN A 81 -0.24 13.67 -3.02
N ILE A 82 0.82 14.46 -3.20
CA ILE A 82 2.08 13.93 -3.74
C ILE A 82 2.77 13.12 -2.66
N HIS A 83 3.02 11.84 -2.94
CA HIS A 83 3.53 10.93 -1.93
C HIS A 83 4.50 9.91 -2.51
N LYS A 84 5.38 9.40 -1.65
CA LYS A 84 6.27 8.28 -1.97
C LYS A 84 6.58 7.46 -0.72
N VAL A 85 6.98 6.22 -0.93
CA VAL A 85 7.51 5.37 0.14
C VAL A 85 9.01 5.61 0.26
N LEU A 86 9.46 6.02 1.44
CA LEU A 86 10.86 6.27 1.72
C LEU A 86 11.59 4.98 2.10
N SER A 87 10.96 4.17 2.94
CA SER A 87 11.54 2.91 3.43
C SER A 87 10.43 1.99 3.90
N GLN A 88 10.74 0.70 3.94
CA GLN A 88 9.82 -0.35 4.42
C GLN A 88 10.64 -1.48 5.01
N ASP A 89 9.99 -2.29 5.85
CA ASP A 89 10.56 -3.50 6.39
C ASP A 89 9.49 -4.58 6.44
N HIS A 90 9.56 -5.53 5.50
CA HIS A 90 8.62 -6.66 5.36
C HIS A 90 7.16 -6.19 5.50
N ALA A 91 6.80 -5.16 4.76
CA ALA A 91 5.49 -4.54 4.87
C ALA A 91 4.46 -5.29 4.04
N VAL A 92 3.33 -5.61 4.68
CA VAL A 92 2.15 -6.12 3.99
C VAL A 92 1.11 -5.01 4.01
N TRP A 93 0.76 -4.53 2.82
CA TRP A 93 -0.17 -3.43 2.63
C TRP A 93 -1.50 -3.92 2.11
N LEU A 94 -2.57 -3.38 2.64
CA LEU A 94 -3.89 -3.42 2.01
C LEU A 94 -4.14 -2.03 1.45
N CYS A 95 -4.36 -1.95 0.14
CA CYS A 95 -4.60 -0.68 -0.55
C CYS A 95 -5.96 -0.74 -1.23
N ILE A 96 -6.79 0.26 -0.96
CA ILE A 96 -8.14 0.37 -1.52
C ILE A 96 -8.20 1.67 -2.31
N PHE A 97 -8.39 1.55 -3.63
CA PHE A 97 -8.55 2.69 -4.53
C PHE A 97 -10.03 2.88 -4.83
N LEU A 98 -10.52 4.09 -4.60
CA LEU A 98 -11.89 4.49 -4.96
C LEU A 98 -11.84 5.24 -6.28
N LYS A 99 -12.41 4.61 -7.30
CA LYS A 99 -12.35 5.12 -8.68
C LYS A 99 -13.33 6.25 -8.94
#